data_933986bf68dda5dea7d074b23fc8bb70
#
_entry.id   933986bf68dda5dea7d074b23fc8bb70
#
_cell.length_a   1.000
_cell.length_b   1.000
_cell.length_c   1.000
_cell.angle_alpha   90.00
_cell.angle_beta   90.00
_cell.angle_gamma   90.00
#
_symmetry.space_group_name_H-M   'P 1'
#
loop_
_entity.id
_entity.type
_entity.pdbx_description
1 polymer ?
#
loop_
_entity_poly.entity_id
_entity_poly.type
_entity_poly.pdbx_seq_one_letter_code
_entity_poly.pdbx_strand_id
1 'polypeptide(L)'
;MDSDEKIKTHLLSVWLEEKKLFTKSKECMFFVTDRGLYFVSKTEAKPQWWKSTVQRQILALIKEPDGTICTHDGYDEKNLALDLENEKNPRYKISDVIDVETEEKVWGNILVLKLRHGEKERKFHLSIVKDWVSYPAKAPMNFLKPNWTPVAEYIKSRMNQ
;
A
#
# COMPACT_ATOMS: atom_id res chain seq x y z
N MET A 1 15.47 -3.50 5.17
CA MET A 1 15.10 -4.41 4.06
C MET A 1 16.31 -5.23 3.68
N ASP A 2 16.11 -6.53 3.55
CA ASP A 2 17.21 -7.44 3.23
C ASP A 2 17.60 -7.33 1.76
N SER A 3 18.88 -7.61 1.44
CA SER A 3 19.41 -7.43 0.09
C SER A 3 18.79 -8.35 -0.98
N ASP A 4 18.25 -9.48 -0.57
CA ASP A 4 17.59 -10.46 -1.44
C ASP A 4 16.05 -10.36 -1.45
N GLU A 5 15.51 -9.41 -0.70
CA GLU A 5 14.08 -9.16 -0.63
C GLU A 5 13.56 -8.51 -1.92
N LYS A 6 12.43 -8.98 -2.41
CA LYS A 6 11.87 -8.53 -3.69
C LYS A 6 10.49 -7.93 -3.54
N ILE A 7 10.26 -6.83 -4.24
CA ILE A 7 8.94 -6.19 -4.32
C ILE A 7 8.01 -7.12 -5.11
N LYS A 8 6.90 -7.47 -4.49
CA LYS A 8 5.84 -8.27 -5.10
C LYS A 8 4.74 -7.38 -5.65
N THR A 9 4.34 -6.38 -4.88
CA THR A 9 3.41 -5.37 -5.38
C THR A 9 3.82 -3.98 -4.89
N HIS A 10 3.60 -3.01 -5.75
CA HIS A 10 3.84 -1.59 -5.49
C HIS A 10 2.62 -0.82 -5.96
N LEU A 11 1.86 -0.28 -5.02
CA LEU A 11 0.67 0.51 -5.33
C LEU A 11 0.89 1.96 -4.90
N LEU A 12 0.55 2.87 -5.80
CA LEU A 12 0.62 4.30 -5.58
C LEU A 12 -0.73 4.82 -5.08
N SER A 13 -0.71 5.98 -4.46
CA SER A 13 -1.93 6.70 -4.09
C SER A 13 -2.83 5.86 -3.18
N VAL A 14 -2.22 5.20 -2.21
CA VAL A 14 -2.95 4.38 -1.23
C VAL A 14 -3.29 5.25 -0.04
N TRP A 15 -4.58 5.32 0.28
CA TRP A 15 -5.07 6.03 1.45
C TRP A 15 -5.03 5.06 2.63
N LEU A 16 -4.11 5.34 3.53
CA LEU A 16 -3.88 4.52 4.71
C LEU A 16 -4.58 5.15 5.91
N GLU A 17 -5.52 4.43 6.51
CA GLU A 17 -6.17 4.83 7.74
C GLU A 17 -5.81 3.85 8.85
N GLU A 18 -5.21 4.35 9.92
CA GLU A 18 -5.00 3.56 11.12
C GLU A 18 -6.20 3.72 12.04
N LYS A 19 -6.89 2.60 12.33
CA LYS A 19 -8.08 2.60 13.19
C LYS A 19 -7.67 2.57 14.65
N LYS A 20 -7.81 3.72 15.32
CA LYS A 20 -7.57 3.94 16.74
C LYS A 20 -8.72 4.75 17.31
N LEU A 21 -8.60 5.14 18.58
CA LEU A 21 -9.51 6.11 19.21
C LEU A 21 -9.60 7.39 18.37
N PHE A 22 -8.46 7.86 17.83
CA PHE A 22 -8.42 8.91 16.83
C PHE A 22 -7.82 8.33 15.55
N THR A 23 -8.66 8.23 14.50
CA THR A 23 -8.21 7.71 13.20
C THR A 23 -7.20 8.68 12.59
N LYS A 24 -6.03 8.15 12.23
CA LYS A 24 -5.02 8.89 11.47
C LYS A 24 -5.04 8.40 10.03
N SER A 25 -5.00 9.35 9.10
CA SER A 25 -5.07 9.06 7.66
C SER A 25 -3.97 9.80 6.91
N LYS A 26 -3.38 9.13 5.94
CA LYS A 26 -2.40 9.74 5.03
C LYS A 26 -2.33 8.97 3.73
N GLU A 27 -1.88 9.64 2.68
CA GLU A 27 -1.57 9.00 1.43
C GLU A 27 -0.13 8.49 1.44
N CYS A 28 0.07 7.29 0.90
CA CYS A 28 1.38 6.67 0.81
C CYS A 28 1.47 5.75 -0.40
N MET A 29 2.69 5.31 -0.70
CA MET A 29 2.90 4.12 -1.52
C MET A 29 2.84 2.90 -0.62
N PHE A 30 2.24 1.83 -1.11
CA PHE A 30 2.14 0.56 -0.41
C PHE A 30 2.95 -0.50 -1.14
N PHE A 31 3.84 -1.14 -0.42
CA PHE A 31 4.68 -2.22 -0.94
C PHE A 31 4.43 -3.50 -0.16
N VAL A 32 4.33 -4.59 -0.90
CA VAL A 32 4.40 -5.93 -0.33
C VAL A 32 5.61 -6.61 -0.95
N THR A 33 6.48 -7.12 -0.10
CA THR A 33 7.60 -7.96 -0.52
C THR A 33 7.36 -9.39 -0.06
N ASP A 34 8.31 -10.26 -0.29
CA ASP A 34 8.24 -11.62 0.24
C ASP A 34 8.39 -11.69 1.77
N ARG A 35 8.77 -10.60 2.44
CA ARG A 35 9.03 -10.57 3.89
C ARG A 35 8.35 -9.45 4.64
N GLY A 36 7.94 -8.37 3.97
CA GLY A 36 7.48 -7.19 4.67
C GLY A 36 6.36 -6.43 3.97
N LEU A 37 5.76 -5.54 4.76
CA LEU A 37 4.78 -4.56 4.33
C LEU A 37 5.38 -3.18 4.61
N TYR A 38 5.36 -2.31 3.62
CA TYR A 38 5.99 -0.99 3.72
C TYR A 38 5.04 0.10 3.28
N PHE A 39 4.98 1.18 4.06
CA PHE A 39 4.16 2.34 3.74
C PHE A 39 5.09 3.54 3.61
N VAL A 40 5.24 4.04 2.39
CA VAL A 40 6.19 5.11 2.08
C VAL A 40 5.42 6.39 1.78
N SER A 41 5.44 7.33 2.73
CA SER A 41 4.83 8.65 2.56
C SER A 41 5.87 9.73 2.24
N LYS A 42 7.14 9.48 2.53
CA LYS A 42 8.25 10.38 2.24
C LYS A 42 9.23 9.67 1.32
N THR A 43 9.41 10.21 0.12
CA THR A 43 10.30 9.61 -0.88
C THR A 43 11.17 10.67 -1.54
N GLU A 44 12.37 10.25 -1.92
CA GLU A 44 13.27 11.04 -2.75
C GLU A 44 12.94 10.91 -4.26
N ALA A 45 12.01 10.00 -4.62
CA ALA A 45 11.56 9.86 -6.00
C ALA A 45 10.88 11.14 -6.47
N LYS A 46 11.16 11.54 -7.72
CA LYS A 46 10.73 12.85 -8.22
C LYS A 46 9.24 12.91 -8.55
N PRO A 47 8.55 14.01 -8.19
CA PRO A 47 7.12 14.16 -8.41
C PRO A 47 6.64 13.98 -9.85
N GLN A 48 7.46 14.28 -10.84
CA GLN A 48 7.10 14.16 -12.25
C GLN A 48 6.83 12.70 -12.65
N TRP A 49 7.62 11.77 -12.13
CA TRP A 49 7.42 10.34 -12.36
C TRP A 49 6.06 9.90 -11.77
N TRP A 50 5.69 10.44 -10.63
CA TRP A 50 4.50 10.04 -9.90
C TRP A 50 3.21 10.32 -10.65
N LYS A 51 3.06 11.54 -11.18
CA LYS A 51 1.80 11.97 -11.79
C LYS A 51 1.37 11.06 -12.92
N SER A 52 2.26 10.77 -13.86
CA SER A 52 1.94 9.90 -14.99
C SER A 52 1.75 8.44 -14.56
N THR A 53 2.50 7.99 -13.56
CA THR A 53 2.42 6.62 -13.06
C THR A 53 1.12 6.39 -12.29
N VAL A 54 0.68 7.34 -11.47
CA VAL A 54 -0.62 7.29 -10.78
C VAL A 54 -1.75 7.20 -11.81
N GLN A 55 -1.71 8.02 -12.86
CA GLN A 55 -2.74 7.98 -13.91
C GLN A 55 -2.79 6.63 -14.61
N ARG A 56 -1.64 6.06 -14.94
CA ARG A 56 -1.56 4.73 -15.54
C ARG A 56 -2.10 3.65 -14.62
N GLN A 57 -1.78 3.72 -13.34
CA GLN A 57 -2.30 2.78 -12.36
C GLN A 57 -3.83 2.83 -12.28
N ILE A 58 -4.40 4.04 -12.20
CA ILE A 58 -5.84 4.23 -12.15
C ILE A 58 -6.51 3.59 -13.36
N LEU A 59 -6.04 3.90 -14.57
CA LEU A 59 -6.59 3.36 -15.80
C LEU A 59 -6.44 1.83 -15.87
N ALA A 60 -5.28 1.31 -15.46
CA ALA A 60 -5.02 -0.12 -15.45
C ALA A 60 -5.96 -0.86 -14.51
N LEU A 61 -6.18 -0.35 -13.30
CA LEU A 61 -7.05 -1.00 -12.31
C LEU A 61 -8.54 -0.86 -12.64
N ILE A 62 -8.94 0.20 -13.34
CA ILE A 62 -10.31 0.30 -13.86
C ILE A 62 -10.55 -0.77 -14.91
N LYS A 63 -9.58 -0.97 -15.81
CA LYS A 63 -9.67 -1.95 -16.88
C LYS A 63 -9.56 -3.39 -16.35
N GLU A 64 -8.69 -3.60 -15.38
CA GLU A 64 -8.44 -4.92 -14.81
C GLU A 64 -8.31 -4.81 -13.28
N PRO A 65 -9.44 -4.90 -12.57
CA PRO A 65 -9.43 -4.75 -11.10
C PRO A 65 -8.60 -5.80 -10.37
N ASP A 66 -8.32 -6.94 -10.98
CA ASP A 66 -7.50 -8.01 -10.40
C ASP A 66 -5.99 -7.71 -10.45
N GLY A 67 -5.59 -6.64 -11.10
CA GLY A 67 -4.18 -6.27 -11.29
C GLY A 67 -3.50 -5.62 -10.09
N THR A 68 -3.89 -5.94 -8.87
CA THR A 68 -3.31 -5.37 -7.65
C THR A 68 -1.92 -5.93 -7.32
N ILE A 69 -1.55 -7.06 -7.89
CA ILE A 69 -0.16 -7.52 -7.89
C ILE A 69 0.53 -6.88 -9.10
N CYS A 70 1.23 -5.79 -8.85
CA CYS A 70 1.87 -5.01 -9.93
C CYS A 70 3.09 -4.27 -9.40
N THR A 71 3.95 -3.89 -10.34
CA THR A 71 5.10 -3.04 -10.06
C THR A 71 5.14 -1.90 -11.08
N HIS A 72 5.85 -0.85 -10.76
CA HIS A 72 5.95 0.32 -11.63
C HIS A 72 7.41 0.56 -12.02
N ASP A 73 7.65 0.83 -13.29
CA ASP A 73 8.96 1.19 -13.80
C ASP A 73 9.44 2.50 -13.15
N GLY A 74 10.73 2.59 -12.89
CA GLY A 74 11.33 3.77 -12.28
C GLY A 74 11.42 3.72 -10.75
N TYR A 75 10.89 2.67 -10.13
CA TYR A 75 11.04 2.44 -8.70
C TYR A 75 11.33 0.97 -8.44
N ASP A 76 12.45 0.68 -7.83
CA ASP A 76 12.92 -0.68 -7.56
C ASP A 76 13.26 -0.88 -6.08
N GLU A 77 13.81 -2.02 -5.75
CA GLU A 77 14.21 -2.37 -4.39
C GLU A 77 15.26 -1.42 -3.82
N LYS A 78 16.11 -0.84 -4.66
CA LYS A 78 17.12 0.14 -4.22
C LYS A 78 16.45 1.43 -3.77
N ASN A 79 15.45 1.89 -4.52
CA ASN A 79 14.67 3.07 -4.14
C ASN A 79 13.93 2.83 -2.82
N LEU A 80 13.32 1.65 -2.67
CA LEU A 80 12.62 1.30 -1.44
C LEU A 80 13.59 1.25 -0.25
N ALA A 81 14.76 0.65 -0.41
CA ALA A 81 15.75 0.59 0.66
C ALA A 81 16.18 1.98 1.12
N LEU A 82 16.38 2.92 0.17
CA LEU A 82 16.71 4.30 0.50
C LEU A 82 15.57 5.00 1.25
N ASP A 83 14.33 4.84 0.77
CA ASP A 83 13.19 5.46 1.42
C ASP A 83 12.94 4.90 2.83
N LEU A 84 13.28 3.64 3.08
CA LEU A 84 13.14 3.02 4.40
C LEU A 84 14.20 3.50 5.41
N GLU A 85 15.22 4.23 4.99
CA GLU A 85 16.12 4.92 5.90
C GLU A 85 15.41 6.06 6.65
N ASN A 86 14.33 6.58 6.09
CA ASN A 86 13.50 7.58 6.74
C ASN A 86 12.53 6.90 7.71
N GLU A 87 12.69 7.21 8.99
CA GLU A 87 11.88 6.62 10.07
C GLU A 87 10.38 6.95 9.97
N LYS A 88 10.02 7.96 9.17
CA LYS A 88 8.62 8.32 8.93
C LYS A 88 7.90 7.35 7.98
N ASN A 89 8.65 6.46 7.36
CA ASN A 89 8.10 5.42 6.49
C ASN A 89 8.00 4.10 7.29
N PRO A 90 6.80 3.77 7.80
CA PRO A 90 6.65 2.58 8.64
C PRO A 90 6.80 1.28 7.84
N ARG A 91 7.32 0.29 8.53
CA ARG A 91 7.54 -1.04 7.99
C ARG A 91 7.14 -2.11 8.99
N TYR A 92 6.60 -3.20 8.48
CA TYR A 92 6.14 -4.32 9.30
C TYR A 92 6.56 -5.63 8.65
N LYS A 93 6.83 -6.63 9.47
CA LYS A 93 7.08 -7.99 8.96
C LYS A 93 5.76 -8.65 8.61
N ILE A 94 5.72 -9.40 7.53
CA ILE A 94 4.51 -10.18 7.19
C ILE A 94 4.20 -11.18 8.30
N SER A 95 5.24 -11.72 8.96
CA SER A 95 5.06 -12.62 10.10
C SER A 95 4.31 -11.99 11.29
N ASP A 96 4.25 -10.65 11.36
CA ASP A 96 3.51 -9.95 12.40
C ASP A 96 2.03 -9.71 12.02
N VAL A 97 1.63 -10.05 10.81
CA VAL A 97 0.25 -9.92 10.38
C VAL A 97 -0.60 -11.01 11.04
N ILE A 98 -1.69 -10.59 11.67
CA ILE A 98 -2.62 -11.48 12.38
C ILE A 98 -3.76 -11.87 11.45
N ASP A 99 -4.26 -10.90 10.66
CA ASP A 99 -5.41 -11.11 9.80
C ASP A 99 -5.36 -10.16 8.60
N VAL A 100 -5.89 -10.63 7.48
CA VAL A 100 -6.04 -9.86 6.24
C VAL A 100 -7.44 -10.14 5.70
N GLU A 101 -8.22 -9.10 5.52
CA GLU A 101 -9.57 -9.19 4.98
C GLU A 101 -9.78 -8.17 3.87
N THR A 102 -10.78 -8.41 3.06
CA THR A 102 -11.22 -7.46 2.04
C THR A 102 -12.66 -7.05 2.34
N GLU A 103 -12.96 -5.78 2.15
CA GLU A 103 -14.32 -5.26 2.32
C GLU A 103 -14.72 -4.46 1.09
N GLU A 104 -15.93 -4.70 0.60
CA GLU A 104 -16.50 -3.92 -0.49
C GLU A 104 -17.44 -2.87 0.09
N LYS A 105 -17.20 -1.61 -0.27
CA LYS A 105 -18.03 -0.48 0.09
C LYS A 105 -18.61 0.15 -1.17
N VAL A 106 -19.70 0.88 -1.04
CA VAL A 106 -20.29 1.63 -2.17
C VAL A 106 -19.27 2.59 -2.78
N TRP A 107 -18.45 3.21 -1.95
CA TRP A 107 -17.48 4.22 -2.35
C TRP A 107 -16.08 3.69 -2.73
N GLY A 108 -15.80 2.42 -2.47
CA GLY A 108 -14.50 1.84 -2.76
C GLY A 108 -14.30 0.50 -2.06
N ASN A 109 -13.28 -0.23 -2.49
CA ASN A 109 -12.92 -1.51 -1.86
C ASN A 109 -11.72 -1.33 -0.94
N ILE A 110 -11.75 -1.99 0.20
CA ILE A 110 -10.76 -1.81 1.27
C ILE A 110 -10.00 -3.11 1.51
N LEU A 111 -8.69 -3.00 1.67
CA LEU A 111 -7.88 -4.05 2.27
C LEU A 111 -7.75 -3.74 3.76
N VAL A 112 -8.14 -4.68 4.61
CA VAL A 112 -8.06 -4.55 6.06
C VAL A 112 -6.92 -5.41 6.57
N LEU A 113 -5.94 -4.77 7.19
CA LEU A 113 -4.78 -5.43 7.76
C LEU A 113 -4.82 -5.28 9.29
N LYS A 114 -4.68 -6.41 9.97
CA LYS A 114 -4.51 -6.43 11.41
C LYS A 114 -3.17 -7.06 11.71
N LEU A 115 -2.34 -6.36 12.45
CA LEU A 115 -1.00 -6.84 12.76
C LEU A 115 -0.64 -6.57 14.22
N ARG A 116 0.34 -7.30 14.70
CA ARG A 116 0.90 -7.12 16.02
C ARG A 116 2.28 -6.50 15.88
N HIS A 117 2.45 -5.33 16.46
CA HIS A 117 3.73 -4.62 16.48
C HIS A 117 4.14 -4.41 17.94
N GLY A 118 5.11 -5.22 18.39
CA GLY A 118 5.44 -5.29 19.80
C GLY A 118 4.29 -5.94 20.59
N GLU A 119 3.81 -5.29 21.63
CA GLU A 119 2.68 -5.74 22.44
C GLU A 119 1.32 -5.18 21.97
N LYS A 120 1.34 -4.32 20.93
CA LYS A 120 0.15 -3.65 20.45
C LYS A 120 -0.38 -4.29 19.19
N GLU A 121 -1.70 -4.41 19.10
CA GLU A 121 -2.39 -4.70 17.86
C GLU A 121 -2.67 -3.40 17.12
N ARG A 122 -2.45 -3.40 15.81
CA ARG A 122 -2.73 -2.25 14.94
C ARG A 122 -3.63 -2.72 13.81
N LYS A 123 -4.58 -1.88 13.45
CA LYS A 123 -5.53 -2.17 12.36
C LYS A 123 -5.46 -1.05 11.34
N PHE A 124 -5.25 -1.42 10.08
CA PHE A 124 -5.16 -0.50 8.96
C PHE A 124 -6.22 -0.79 7.92
N HIS A 125 -6.78 0.26 7.37
CA HIS A 125 -7.66 0.21 6.21
C HIS A 125 -6.95 0.89 5.04
N LEU A 126 -6.83 0.18 3.92
CA LEU A 126 -6.17 0.68 2.71
C LEU A 126 -7.18 0.79 1.58
N SER A 127 -7.20 1.95 0.94
CA SER A 127 -8.01 2.22 -0.25
C SER A 127 -7.11 2.83 -1.31
N ILE A 128 -7.46 2.68 -2.58
CA ILE A 128 -6.71 3.31 -3.66
C ILE A 128 -7.46 4.56 -4.12
N VAL A 129 -6.78 5.71 -4.06
CA VAL A 129 -7.37 7.00 -4.41
C VAL A 129 -7.53 7.10 -5.92
N LYS A 130 -8.68 7.59 -6.36
CA LYS A 130 -8.98 7.88 -7.76
C LYS A 130 -8.79 9.35 -8.12
N ASP A 131 -8.67 10.24 -7.12
CA ASP A 131 -8.47 11.66 -7.34
C ASP A 131 -7.03 11.92 -7.79
N TRP A 132 -6.85 12.14 -9.08
CA TRP A 132 -5.53 12.29 -9.70
C TRP A 132 -5.15 13.74 -10.03
N VAL A 133 -6.03 14.69 -9.70
CA VAL A 133 -5.86 16.10 -10.04
C VAL A 133 -4.78 16.77 -9.19
N SER A 134 -4.62 16.32 -7.96
CA SER A 134 -3.58 16.80 -7.05
C SER A 134 -2.93 15.63 -6.32
N TYR A 135 -1.63 15.54 -6.38
CA TYR A 135 -0.85 14.56 -5.66
C TYR A 135 0.18 15.27 -4.78
N PRO A 136 0.35 14.90 -3.51
CA PRO A 136 -0.43 13.92 -2.76
C PRO A 136 -1.82 14.41 -2.40
N ALA A 137 -2.78 13.51 -2.40
CA ALA A 137 -4.14 13.83 -1.98
C ALA A 137 -4.19 14.09 -0.48
N LYS A 138 -4.84 15.18 -0.09
CA LYS A 138 -4.97 15.56 1.33
C LYS A 138 -6.30 15.13 1.92
N ALA A 139 -7.36 15.20 1.11
CA ALA A 139 -8.70 14.81 1.51
C ALA A 139 -9.38 14.15 0.32
N PRO A 140 -9.01 12.90 -0.01
CA PRO A 140 -9.56 12.24 -1.18
C PRO A 140 -11.05 11.96 -0.99
N MET A 141 -11.82 12.13 -2.07
CA MET A 141 -13.26 11.91 -2.09
C MET A 141 -13.64 10.72 -2.96
N ASN A 142 -12.78 10.32 -3.90
CA ASN A 142 -13.06 9.25 -4.84
C ASN A 142 -12.02 8.14 -4.72
N PHE A 143 -12.53 6.91 -4.72
CA PHE A 143 -11.69 5.72 -4.56
C PHE A 143 -12.00 4.71 -5.64
N LEU A 144 -11.00 3.90 -5.98
CA LEU A 144 -11.16 2.79 -6.90
C LEU A 144 -11.83 1.60 -6.21
N LYS A 145 -12.31 0.67 -7.02
CA LYS A 145 -12.86 -0.62 -6.56
C LYS A 145 -11.99 -1.77 -7.07
N PRO A 146 -10.71 -1.85 -6.63
CA PRO A 146 -9.85 -2.94 -7.06
C PRO A 146 -10.26 -4.23 -6.37
N ASN A 147 -9.89 -5.35 -6.97
CA ASN A 147 -9.97 -6.63 -6.28
C ASN A 147 -8.70 -6.82 -5.44
N TRP A 148 -8.84 -6.69 -4.13
CA TRP A 148 -7.73 -6.87 -3.21
C TRP A 148 -7.36 -8.33 -2.96
N THR A 149 -8.16 -9.28 -3.45
CA THR A 149 -7.96 -10.71 -3.18
C THR A 149 -6.55 -11.21 -3.55
N PRO A 150 -5.96 -10.83 -4.70
CA PRO A 150 -4.60 -11.29 -5.00
C PRO A 150 -3.57 -10.87 -3.95
N VAL A 151 -3.65 -9.61 -3.49
CA VAL A 151 -2.76 -9.11 -2.43
C VAL A 151 -3.03 -9.81 -1.11
N ALA A 152 -4.31 -9.93 -0.73
CA ALA A 152 -4.70 -10.57 0.52
C ALA A 152 -4.23 -12.03 0.57
N GLU A 153 -4.40 -12.78 -0.50
CA GLU A 153 -3.97 -14.17 -0.56
C GLU A 153 -2.46 -14.33 -0.53
N TYR A 154 -1.75 -13.44 -1.21
CA TYR A 154 -0.29 -13.43 -1.15
C TYR A 154 0.20 -13.22 0.29
N ILE A 155 -0.34 -12.21 0.98
CA ILE A 155 0.03 -11.95 2.38
C ILE A 155 -0.30 -13.16 3.25
N LYS A 156 -1.50 -13.75 3.11
CA LYS A 156 -1.89 -14.95 3.87
C LYS A 156 -0.94 -16.11 3.64
N SER A 157 -0.45 -16.30 2.42
CA SER A 157 0.49 -17.37 2.10
C SER A 157 1.84 -17.22 2.80
N ARG A 158 2.15 -16.00 3.27
CA ARG A 158 3.42 -15.68 3.94
C ARG A 158 3.30 -15.50 5.45
N MET A 159 2.10 -15.39 5.98
CA MET A 159 1.87 -15.11 7.41
C MET A 159 2.40 -16.20 8.33
N ASN A 160 2.37 -17.45 7.87
CA ASN A 160 2.70 -18.63 8.65
C ASN A 160 4.05 -19.25 8.30
N GLN A 161 4.94 -18.48 7.68
CA GLN A 161 6.26 -18.97 7.32
C GLN A 161 7.34 -18.51 8.29
#